data_e5c5e98b51e8db15c431cdac618935d6
#
_entry.id   e5c5e98b51e8db15c431cdac618935d6
#
_cell.length_a   1.000
_cell.length_b   1.000
_cell.length_c   1.000
_cell.angle_alpha   90.00
_cell.angle_beta   90.00
_cell.angle_gamma   90.00
#
_symmetry.space_group_name_H-M   'P 1'
#
loop_
_entity.id
_entity.type
_entity.pdbx_description
1 polymer ?
#
loop_
_entity_poly.entity_id
_entity_poly.type
_entity_poly.pdbx_seq_one_letter_code
_entity_poly.pdbx_strand_id
1 'polypeptide(L)'
;SKIKALSGDTKSIDGFRPYLGIVDEYHAHKDDQMYKLLEGGIKKMKSALISVITTAGFDLKSPCFALYEYCVKVLKGVASNDSQFIYIAQMNESDDMWTPENWIKANPILEYDREALQNMIPIAATAKEMGGSTLRDFIVKQLNMWIQWTNDVYIKDMDVWTRAAVEKTLADFRGQKAY
;
A
#
# COMPACT_ATOMS: atom_id res chain seq x y z
N SER A 1 5.02 -25.08 -22.83
CA SER A 1 5.08 -24.03 -21.80
C SER A 1 4.89 -24.68 -20.43
N LYS A 2 5.66 -24.27 -19.45
CA LYS A 2 5.48 -24.69 -18.04
C LYS A 2 5.11 -23.49 -17.20
N ILE A 3 4.08 -23.64 -16.38
CA ILE A 3 3.74 -22.68 -15.32
C ILE A 3 4.25 -23.28 -14.01
N LYS A 4 4.94 -22.48 -13.21
CA LYS A 4 5.48 -22.88 -11.92
C LYS A 4 5.12 -21.84 -10.88
N ALA A 5 4.41 -22.26 -9.84
CA ALA A 5 4.25 -21.45 -8.64
C ALA A 5 5.59 -21.43 -7.88
N LEU A 6 5.99 -20.23 -7.42
CA LEU A 6 7.19 -20.04 -6.64
C LEU A 6 6.78 -19.79 -5.18
N SER A 7 7.45 -20.44 -4.26
CA SER A 7 7.31 -20.18 -2.83
C SER A 7 8.39 -19.19 -2.37
N GLY A 8 8.24 -18.61 -1.17
CA GLY A 8 9.22 -17.70 -0.59
C GLY A 8 10.62 -18.28 -0.34
N ASP A 9 10.85 -19.57 -0.61
CA ASP A 9 12.19 -20.17 -0.58
C ASP A 9 12.93 -19.89 -1.89
N THR A 10 13.73 -18.84 -1.89
CA THR A 10 14.50 -18.37 -3.04
C THR A 10 15.68 -19.30 -3.40
N LYS A 11 16.13 -20.16 -2.48
CA LYS A 11 17.29 -21.05 -2.70
C LYS A 11 17.07 -22.07 -3.81
N SER A 12 15.82 -22.48 -4.06
CA SER A 12 15.46 -23.45 -5.09
C SER A 12 15.23 -22.84 -6.48
N ILE A 13 15.35 -21.51 -6.61
CA ILE A 13 14.92 -20.74 -7.79
C ILE A 13 16.12 -20.10 -8.50
N ASP A 14 17.31 -20.19 -7.91
CA ASP A 14 18.52 -19.66 -8.50
C ASP A 14 18.79 -20.27 -9.91
N GLY A 15 19.08 -19.38 -10.87
CA GLY A 15 19.25 -19.79 -12.28
C GLY A 15 17.96 -19.90 -13.11
N PHE A 16 16.76 -19.62 -12.51
CA PHE A 16 15.50 -19.61 -13.24
C PHE A 16 15.43 -18.43 -14.22
N ARG A 17 15.01 -18.70 -15.45
CA ARG A 17 14.90 -17.72 -16.54
C ARG A 17 13.48 -17.72 -17.09
N PRO A 18 12.53 -17.06 -16.45
CA PRO A 18 11.15 -17.02 -16.92
C PRO A 18 11.00 -16.04 -18.08
N TYR A 19 10.11 -16.35 -19.03
CA TYR A 19 9.63 -15.38 -20.01
C TYR A 19 8.60 -14.42 -19.40
N LEU A 20 7.85 -14.90 -18.41
CA LEU A 20 6.88 -14.11 -17.64
C LEU A 20 7.06 -14.42 -16.16
N GLY A 21 7.34 -13.41 -15.37
CA GLY A 21 7.27 -13.44 -13.91
C GLY A 21 6.04 -12.64 -13.46
N ILE A 22 5.17 -13.25 -12.65
CA ILE A 22 4.05 -12.56 -12.01
C ILE A 22 4.36 -12.49 -10.52
N VAL A 23 4.41 -11.27 -10.02
CA VAL A 23 4.53 -10.98 -8.59
C VAL A 23 3.16 -10.48 -8.12
N ASP A 24 2.45 -11.36 -7.45
CA ASP A 24 1.11 -11.09 -6.96
C ASP A 24 1.15 -10.66 -5.50
N GLU A 25 0.25 -9.75 -5.12
CA GLU A 25 0.14 -9.20 -3.77
C GLU A 25 1.48 -8.71 -3.21
N TYR A 26 2.22 -7.92 -4.02
CA TYR A 26 3.57 -7.49 -3.67
C TYR A 26 3.63 -6.70 -2.35
N HIS A 27 2.54 -6.03 -1.97
CA HIS A 27 2.44 -5.34 -0.68
C HIS A 27 2.61 -6.28 0.53
N ALA A 28 2.32 -7.58 0.37
CA ALA A 28 2.45 -8.58 1.42
C ALA A 28 3.86 -9.23 1.49
N HIS A 29 4.74 -8.93 0.53
CA HIS A 29 6.09 -9.45 0.54
C HIS A 29 6.94 -8.75 1.58
N LYS A 30 7.64 -9.53 2.42
CA LYS A 30 8.50 -9.00 3.51
C LYS A 30 9.75 -8.30 2.98
N ASP A 31 10.25 -8.77 1.83
CA ASP A 31 11.45 -8.25 1.19
C ASP A 31 11.32 -8.32 -0.35
N ASP A 32 12.32 -7.80 -1.04
CA ASP A 32 12.36 -7.74 -2.50
C ASP A 32 13.12 -8.92 -3.15
N GLN A 33 13.50 -9.93 -2.39
CA GLN A 33 14.36 -11.03 -2.88
C GLN A 33 13.74 -11.74 -4.07
N MET A 34 12.43 -12.07 -4.01
CA MET A 34 11.75 -12.75 -5.12
C MET A 34 11.68 -11.86 -6.36
N TYR A 35 11.35 -10.59 -6.18
CA TYR A 35 11.31 -9.61 -7.29
C TYR A 35 12.68 -9.48 -7.95
N LYS A 36 13.75 -9.28 -7.17
CA LYS A 36 15.13 -9.16 -7.66
C LYS A 36 15.63 -10.44 -8.35
N LEU A 37 15.22 -11.60 -7.86
CA LEU A 37 15.55 -12.89 -8.48
C LEU A 37 14.91 -13.01 -9.87
N LEU A 38 13.64 -12.66 -10.00
CA LEU A 38 12.96 -12.64 -11.30
C LEU A 38 13.61 -11.61 -12.23
N GLU A 39 13.86 -10.39 -11.74
CA GLU A 39 14.52 -9.34 -12.50
C GLU A 39 15.90 -9.78 -13.00
N GLY A 40 16.71 -10.41 -12.14
CA GLY A 40 18.00 -10.96 -12.51
C GLY A 40 17.89 -12.07 -13.56
N GLY A 41 16.87 -12.92 -13.46
CA GLY A 41 16.60 -14.01 -14.39
C GLY A 41 16.25 -13.57 -15.79
N ILE A 42 15.53 -12.46 -15.94
CA ILE A 42 15.08 -11.95 -17.25
C ILE A 42 16.08 -11.05 -17.96
N LYS A 43 17.09 -10.49 -17.28
CA LYS A 43 18.06 -9.51 -17.86
C LYS A 43 18.71 -9.93 -19.17
N LYS A 44 18.82 -11.22 -19.43
CA LYS A 44 19.42 -11.78 -20.65
C LYS A 44 18.39 -12.28 -21.66
N MET A 45 17.11 -12.06 -21.39
CA MET A 45 16.01 -12.55 -22.24
C MET A 45 15.51 -11.38 -23.13
N LYS A 46 15.35 -11.65 -24.44
CA LYS A 46 14.93 -10.60 -25.40
C LYS A 46 13.45 -10.16 -25.28
N SER A 47 12.61 -10.96 -24.69
CA SER A 47 11.16 -10.71 -24.67
C SER A 47 10.54 -11.25 -23.38
N ALA A 48 11.16 -10.92 -22.24
CA ALA A 48 10.64 -11.31 -20.94
C ALA A 48 9.92 -10.14 -20.27
N LEU A 49 8.93 -10.44 -19.45
CA LEU A 49 8.11 -9.49 -18.72
C LEU A 49 8.05 -9.87 -17.25
N ILE A 50 8.15 -8.88 -16.36
CA ILE A 50 7.69 -8.99 -14.98
C ILE A 50 6.43 -8.17 -14.84
N SER A 51 5.36 -8.79 -14.36
CA SER A 51 4.12 -8.13 -14.00
C SER A 51 3.98 -8.12 -12.48
N VAL A 52 3.85 -6.95 -11.90
CA VAL A 52 3.57 -6.76 -10.47
C VAL A 52 2.12 -6.35 -10.34
N ILE A 53 1.36 -7.11 -9.56
CA ILE A 53 -0.06 -6.87 -9.32
C ILE A 53 -0.22 -6.77 -7.80
N THR A 54 -0.79 -5.67 -7.34
CA THR A 54 -0.92 -5.45 -5.89
C THR A 54 -1.95 -4.39 -5.58
N THR A 55 -2.52 -4.45 -4.40
CA THR A 55 -3.18 -3.30 -3.75
C THR A 55 -2.14 -2.47 -3.00
N ALA A 56 -2.57 -1.35 -2.42
CA ALA A 56 -1.80 -0.65 -1.41
C ALA A 56 -1.57 -1.53 -0.17
N GLY A 57 -0.74 -1.07 0.73
CA GLY A 57 -0.43 -1.74 1.99
C GLY A 57 -0.42 -0.77 3.17
N PHE A 58 -0.01 -1.28 4.31
CA PHE A 58 0.06 -0.52 5.57
C PHE A 58 1.47 -0.45 6.16
N ASP A 59 2.48 -0.74 5.34
CA ASP A 59 3.90 -0.58 5.67
C ASP A 59 4.59 0.31 4.64
N LEU A 60 4.80 1.58 5.01
CA LEU A 60 5.48 2.56 4.18
C LEU A 60 7.00 2.34 4.07
N LYS A 61 7.54 1.30 4.73
CA LYS A 61 8.93 0.88 4.59
C LYS A 61 9.09 -0.37 3.73
N SER A 62 7.99 -0.91 3.23
CA SER A 62 8.00 -2.12 2.40
C SER A 62 8.65 -1.87 1.03
N PRO A 63 9.23 -2.89 0.41
CA PRO A 63 9.75 -2.78 -0.95
C PRO A 63 8.67 -2.43 -1.98
N CYS A 64 7.43 -2.84 -1.74
CA CYS A 64 6.30 -2.49 -2.60
C CYS A 64 6.01 -0.98 -2.55
N PHE A 65 6.06 -0.36 -1.36
CA PHE A 65 5.88 1.08 -1.24
C PHE A 65 7.01 1.86 -1.94
N ALA A 66 8.25 1.41 -1.80
CA ALA A 66 9.38 2.01 -2.52
C ALA A 66 9.20 1.94 -4.05
N LEU A 67 8.70 0.81 -4.57
CA LEU A 67 8.35 0.67 -5.98
C LEU A 67 7.20 1.61 -6.38
N TYR A 68 6.16 1.71 -5.56
CA TYR A 68 5.04 2.64 -5.76
C TYR A 68 5.52 4.09 -5.85
N GLU A 69 6.37 4.55 -4.93
CA GLU A 69 6.93 5.91 -4.97
C GLU A 69 7.71 6.17 -6.27
N TYR A 70 8.49 5.19 -6.70
CA TYR A 70 9.20 5.27 -7.98
C TYR A 70 8.23 5.37 -9.17
N CYS A 71 7.19 4.52 -9.20
CA CYS A 71 6.15 4.56 -10.22
C CYS A 71 5.44 5.92 -10.27
N VAL A 72 5.12 6.49 -9.13
CA VAL A 72 4.52 7.83 -9.04
C VAL A 72 5.45 8.92 -9.60
N LYS A 73 6.77 8.83 -9.35
CA LYS A 73 7.75 9.76 -9.95
C LYS A 73 7.79 9.65 -11.47
N VAL A 74 7.70 8.44 -12.02
CA VAL A 74 7.64 8.23 -13.47
C VAL A 74 6.35 8.81 -14.06
N LEU A 75 5.19 8.53 -13.46
CA LEU A 75 3.90 9.05 -13.90
C LEU A 75 3.82 10.59 -13.83
N LYS A 76 4.49 11.20 -12.86
CA LYS A 76 4.59 12.66 -12.73
C LYS A 76 5.66 13.30 -13.63
N GLY A 77 6.39 12.52 -14.43
CA GLY A 77 7.47 13.00 -15.28
C GLY A 77 8.73 13.46 -14.53
N VAL A 78 8.84 13.14 -13.23
CA VAL A 78 10.05 13.43 -12.43
C VAL A 78 11.18 12.45 -12.74
N ALA A 79 10.83 11.22 -13.11
CA ALA A 79 11.75 10.22 -13.60
C ALA A 79 11.28 9.72 -14.97
N SER A 80 12.23 9.31 -15.83
CA SER A 80 11.92 8.73 -17.15
C SER A 80 12.20 7.24 -17.13
N ASN A 81 11.22 6.44 -17.57
CA ASN A 81 11.39 5.00 -17.77
C ASN A 81 10.36 4.48 -18.78
N ASP A 82 10.73 4.48 -20.05
CA ASP A 82 9.87 4.06 -21.17
C ASP A 82 9.69 2.53 -21.26
N SER A 83 10.46 1.77 -20.49
CA SER A 83 10.36 0.31 -20.45
C SER A 83 9.38 -0.23 -19.42
N GLN A 84 8.78 0.65 -18.61
CA GLN A 84 7.87 0.27 -17.54
C GLN A 84 6.46 0.79 -17.81
N PHE A 85 5.51 -0.12 -18.00
CA PHE A 85 4.09 0.21 -17.98
C PHE A 85 3.62 0.36 -16.53
N ILE A 86 2.92 1.44 -16.22
CA ILE A 86 2.44 1.75 -14.88
C ILE A 86 0.96 2.12 -14.95
N TYR A 87 0.16 1.45 -14.14
CA TYR A 87 -1.25 1.78 -13.93
C TYR A 87 -1.53 1.81 -12.42
N ILE A 88 -2.04 2.93 -11.92
CA ILE A 88 -2.39 3.11 -10.50
C ILE A 88 -3.83 3.65 -10.45
N ALA A 89 -4.73 2.88 -9.85
CA ALA A 89 -6.08 3.31 -9.52
C ALA A 89 -6.18 3.42 -8.00
N GLN A 90 -6.25 4.64 -7.50
CA GLN A 90 -6.33 4.92 -6.07
C GLN A 90 -7.15 6.18 -5.81
N MET A 91 -7.71 6.29 -4.63
CA MET A 91 -8.33 7.53 -4.18
C MET A 91 -7.26 8.56 -3.81
N ASN A 92 -7.53 9.84 -3.99
CA ASN A 92 -6.60 10.89 -3.57
C ASN A 92 -6.74 11.16 -2.07
N GLU A 93 -5.64 11.59 -1.43
CA GLU A 93 -5.63 11.96 -0.01
C GLU A 93 -6.58 13.12 0.33
N SER A 94 -6.82 14.02 -0.64
CA SER A 94 -7.72 15.16 -0.50
C SER A 94 -9.20 14.83 -0.67
N ASP A 95 -9.53 13.62 -1.12
CA ASP A 95 -10.91 13.20 -1.34
C ASP A 95 -11.59 12.80 -0.02
N ASP A 96 -12.87 13.09 0.12
CA ASP A 96 -13.66 12.51 1.20
C ASP A 96 -13.85 11.00 0.96
N MET A 97 -13.27 10.20 1.84
CA MET A 97 -13.30 8.74 1.73
C MET A 97 -14.70 8.14 1.95
N TRP A 98 -15.64 8.91 2.45
CA TRP A 98 -17.01 8.44 2.72
C TRP A 98 -17.98 8.75 1.59
N THR A 99 -17.54 9.48 0.58
CA THR A 99 -18.33 9.83 -0.60
C THR A 99 -18.19 8.75 -1.68
N PRO A 100 -19.25 7.98 -2.00
CA PRO A 100 -19.19 6.84 -2.92
C PRO A 100 -18.66 7.18 -4.30
N GLU A 101 -18.92 8.38 -4.80
CA GLU A 101 -18.47 8.86 -6.11
C GLU A 101 -16.94 8.90 -6.21
N ASN A 102 -16.25 9.09 -5.10
CA ASN A 102 -14.78 9.09 -5.05
C ASN A 102 -14.19 7.68 -5.17
N TRP A 103 -14.95 6.64 -4.80
CA TRP A 103 -14.46 5.26 -4.81
C TRP A 103 -14.16 4.73 -6.21
N ILE A 104 -14.78 5.31 -7.24
CA ILE A 104 -14.55 4.99 -8.66
C ILE A 104 -13.06 5.21 -9.02
N LYS A 105 -12.39 6.17 -8.39
CA LYS A 105 -10.95 6.43 -8.62
C LYS A 105 -10.07 5.22 -8.27
N ALA A 106 -10.43 4.52 -7.21
CA ALA A 106 -9.73 3.30 -6.78
C ALA A 106 -10.30 2.04 -7.43
N ASN A 107 -11.59 2.08 -7.82
CA ASN A 107 -12.31 0.94 -8.38
C ASN A 107 -13.05 1.37 -9.65
N PRO A 108 -12.38 1.50 -10.79
CA PRO A 108 -13.00 2.00 -12.04
C PRO A 108 -14.21 1.18 -12.51
N ILE A 109 -14.31 -0.10 -12.11
CA ILE A 109 -15.46 -0.94 -12.44
C ILE A 109 -16.78 -0.40 -11.86
N LEU A 110 -16.73 0.34 -10.75
CA LEU A 110 -17.93 0.90 -10.10
C LEU A 110 -18.65 1.93 -10.98
N GLU A 111 -17.99 2.48 -11.99
CA GLU A 111 -18.63 3.36 -12.97
C GLU A 111 -19.68 2.62 -13.80
N TYR A 112 -19.47 1.34 -14.03
CA TYR A 112 -20.31 0.49 -14.90
C TYR A 112 -21.15 -0.53 -14.13
N ASP A 113 -20.76 -0.85 -12.88
CA ASP A 113 -21.41 -1.83 -12.02
C ASP A 113 -22.03 -1.14 -10.80
N ARG A 114 -23.32 -0.80 -10.93
CA ARG A 114 -24.09 -0.18 -9.84
C ARG A 114 -24.33 -1.13 -8.66
N GLU A 115 -24.41 -2.43 -8.92
CA GLU A 115 -24.60 -3.41 -7.85
C GLU A 115 -23.34 -3.50 -7.00
N ALA A 116 -22.16 -3.56 -7.61
CA ALA A 116 -20.90 -3.50 -6.89
C ALA A 116 -20.76 -2.24 -6.03
N LEU A 117 -21.18 -1.07 -6.55
CA LEU A 117 -21.19 0.17 -5.78
C LEU A 117 -22.14 0.07 -4.57
N GLN A 118 -23.35 -0.44 -4.74
CA GLN A 118 -24.32 -0.61 -3.66
C GLN A 118 -23.79 -1.60 -2.58
N ASN A 119 -23.10 -2.64 -3.00
CA ASN A 119 -22.50 -3.61 -2.08
C ASN A 119 -21.34 -3.01 -1.26
N MET A 120 -20.69 -1.99 -1.75
CA MET A 120 -19.59 -1.32 -1.06
C MET A 120 -20.07 -0.36 0.04
N ILE A 121 -21.29 0.20 -0.07
CA ILE A 121 -21.86 1.14 0.91
C ILE A 121 -21.91 0.57 2.33
N PRO A 122 -22.51 -0.62 2.58
CA PRO A 122 -22.53 -1.19 3.93
C PRO A 122 -21.13 -1.54 4.45
N ILE A 123 -20.18 -1.89 3.59
CA ILE A 123 -18.80 -2.14 3.98
C ILE A 123 -18.18 -0.85 4.51
N ALA A 124 -18.37 0.27 3.80
CA ALA A 124 -17.88 1.58 4.23
C ALA A 124 -18.53 2.02 5.57
N ALA A 125 -19.84 1.84 5.71
CA ALA A 125 -20.54 2.16 6.95
C ALA A 125 -20.00 1.35 8.14
N THR A 126 -19.81 0.04 7.95
CA THR A 126 -19.22 -0.83 8.99
C THR A 126 -17.80 -0.40 9.34
N ALA A 127 -16.99 -0.05 8.34
CA ALA A 127 -15.62 0.40 8.56
C ALA A 127 -15.57 1.71 9.35
N LYS A 128 -16.50 2.63 9.06
CA LYS A 128 -16.62 3.91 9.76
C LYS A 128 -17.00 3.74 11.23
N GLU A 129 -17.94 2.83 11.53
CA GLU A 129 -18.41 2.60 12.90
C GLU A 129 -17.45 1.77 13.74
N MET A 130 -16.89 0.71 13.17
CA MET A 130 -15.99 -0.18 13.90
C MET A 130 -14.58 0.40 14.08
N GLY A 131 -14.11 1.22 13.12
CA GLY A 131 -12.74 1.74 13.15
C GLY A 131 -11.67 0.63 13.15
N GLY A 132 -10.51 0.91 13.73
CA GLY A 132 -9.46 -0.07 13.94
C GLY A 132 -9.04 -0.80 12.66
N SER A 133 -8.86 -2.12 12.73
CA SER A 133 -8.44 -2.95 11.59
C SER A 133 -9.46 -2.96 10.45
N THR A 134 -10.75 -2.82 10.76
CA THR A 134 -11.82 -2.79 9.74
C THR A 134 -11.71 -1.53 8.89
N LEU A 135 -11.47 -0.38 9.51
CA LEU A 135 -11.22 0.88 8.80
C LEU A 135 -9.93 0.82 7.98
N ARG A 136 -8.85 0.29 8.57
CA ARG A 136 -7.59 0.08 7.85
C ARG A 136 -7.80 -0.74 6.59
N ASP A 137 -8.49 -1.87 6.71
CA ASP A 137 -8.72 -2.78 5.59
C ASP A 137 -9.59 -2.13 4.51
N PHE A 138 -10.56 -1.30 4.88
CA PHE A 138 -11.35 -0.51 3.95
C PHE A 138 -10.46 0.48 3.16
N ILE A 139 -9.65 1.26 3.86
CA ILE A 139 -8.76 2.26 3.23
C ILE A 139 -7.76 1.58 2.28
N VAL A 140 -7.13 0.50 2.71
CA VAL A 140 -6.09 -0.18 1.93
C VAL A 140 -6.68 -0.98 0.76
N LYS A 141 -7.72 -1.77 1.01
CA LYS A 141 -8.22 -2.75 0.02
C LYS A 141 -9.30 -2.17 -0.89
N GLN A 142 -10.14 -1.24 -0.37
CA GLN A 142 -11.23 -0.67 -1.16
C GLN A 142 -10.87 0.68 -1.78
N LEU A 143 -10.09 1.50 -1.07
CA LEU A 143 -9.69 2.81 -1.57
C LEU A 143 -8.28 2.82 -2.18
N ASN A 144 -7.57 1.71 -2.07
CA ASN A 144 -6.20 1.51 -2.56
C ASN A 144 -5.23 2.61 -2.12
N MET A 145 -5.35 3.04 -0.86
CA MET A 145 -4.53 4.10 -0.28
C MET A 145 -3.48 3.51 0.65
N TRP A 146 -2.25 3.99 0.52
CA TRP A 146 -1.18 3.65 1.43
C TRP A 146 -1.34 4.38 2.75
N ILE A 147 -1.24 3.63 3.85
CA ILE A 147 -1.28 4.19 5.20
C ILE A 147 -0.21 3.54 6.06
N GLN A 148 0.34 4.30 7.00
CA GLN A 148 1.17 3.71 8.05
C GLN A 148 0.24 3.18 9.14
N TRP A 149 0.29 1.87 9.38
CA TRP A 149 -0.49 1.25 10.42
C TRP A 149 0.39 0.37 11.30
N THR A 150 0.44 0.69 12.59
CA THR A 150 1.09 -0.14 13.59
C THR A 150 0.04 -0.57 14.63
N ASN A 151 0.07 -1.84 15.01
CA ASN A 151 -0.81 -2.34 16.07
C ASN A 151 -0.42 -1.79 17.46
N ASP A 152 0.83 -1.36 17.61
CA ASP A 152 1.42 -0.84 18.85
C ASP A 152 1.54 0.69 18.81
N VAL A 153 0.41 1.37 18.64
CA VAL A 153 0.40 2.83 18.78
C VAL A 153 0.39 3.16 20.27
N TYR A 154 1.51 3.65 20.79
CA TYR A 154 1.63 4.09 22.18
C TYR A 154 0.63 5.23 22.49
N ILE A 155 0.40 6.11 21.53
CA ILE A 155 -0.57 7.19 21.61
C ILE A 155 -1.70 6.89 20.62
N LYS A 156 -2.85 6.46 21.11
CA LYS A 156 -4.00 6.04 20.28
C LYS A 156 -4.74 7.20 19.63
N ASP A 157 -4.66 8.38 20.21
CA ASP A 157 -5.35 9.58 19.75
C ASP A 157 -4.37 10.77 19.77
N MET A 158 -3.86 11.11 18.59
CA MET A 158 -2.93 12.23 18.42
C MET A 158 -3.60 13.59 18.66
N ASP A 159 -4.90 13.71 18.45
CA ASP A 159 -5.63 14.96 18.70
C ASP A 159 -5.74 15.22 20.20
N VAL A 160 -5.98 14.17 20.99
CA VAL A 160 -5.94 14.26 22.46
C VAL A 160 -4.54 14.59 22.94
N TRP A 161 -3.51 13.96 22.36
CA TRP A 161 -2.12 14.26 22.68
C TRP A 161 -1.76 15.74 22.37
N THR A 162 -2.12 16.21 21.18
CA THR A 162 -1.83 17.58 20.75
C THR A 162 -2.59 18.61 21.62
N ARG A 163 -3.84 18.32 21.98
CA ARG A 163 -4.62 19.18 22.89
C ARG A 163 -4.12 19.15 24.33
N ALA A 164 -3.46 18.07 24.73
CA ALA A 164 -2.84 17.95 26.04
C ALA A 164 -1.46 18.63 26.13
N ALA A 165 -0.92 19.09 24.99
CA ALA A 165 0.33 19.82 24.96
C ALA A 165 0.15 21.16 25.68
N VAL A 166 0.90 21.35 26.76
CA VAL A 166 0.97 22.61 27.52
C VAL A 166 2.42 23.08 27.52
N GLU A 167 2.60 24.35 27.21
CA GLU A 167 3.90 24.98 27.42
C GLU A 167 4.20 25.04 28.91
N LYS A 168 5.18 24.25 29.36
CA LYS A 168 5.68 24.28 30.73
C LYS A 168 7.16 24.63 30.74
N THR A 169 7.53 25.46 31.67
CA THR A 169 8.93 25.84 31.93
C THR A 169 9.50 25.06 33.11
N LEU A 170 10.81 25.04 33.26
CA LEU A 170 11.46 24.44 34.42
C LEU A 170 10.98 25.02 35.76
N ALA A 171 10.47 26.23 35.75
CA ALA A 171 9.91 26.89 36.94
C ALA A 171 8.62 26.19 37.41
N ASP A 172 7.82 25.67 36.51
CA ASP A 172 6.55 24.98 36.80
C ASP A 172 6.76 23.66 37.56
N PHE A 173 7.97 23.11 37.52
CA PHE A 173 8.33 21.84 38.19
C PHE A 173 9.07 22.05 39.53
N ARG A 174 9.33 23.33 39.92
CA ARG A 174 9.97 23.60 41.19
C ARG A 174 9.11 23.15 42.37
N GLY A 175 9.67 22.26 43.19
CA GLY A 175 8.98 21.72 44.40
C GLY A 175 8.12 20.52 44.13
N GLN A 176 8.03 20.01 42.86
CA GLN A 176 7.36 18.76 42.56
C GLN A 176 8.33 17.58 42.73
N LYS A 177 7.85 16.49 43.34
CA LYS A 177 8.63 15.25 43.42
C LYS A 177 8.64 14.58 42.07
N ALA A 178 9.83 14.30 41.53
CA ALA A 178 9.98 13.37 40.41
C ALA A 178 9.87 11.94 40.94
N TYR A 179 9.04 11.15 40.28
CA TYR A 179 8.91 9.70 40.51
C TYR A 179 9.61 8.94 39.40
#